data_8ee23781d3552eb21cc10bee5c5a36ad
#
_entry.id   8ee23781d3552eb21cc10bee5c5a36ad
#
_cell.length_a   1.000
_cell.length_b   1.000
_cell.length_c   1.000
_cell.angle_alpha   90.00
_cell.angle_beta   90.00
_cell.angle_gamma   90.00
#
_symmetry.space_group_name_H-M   'P 1'
#
loop_
_entity.id
_entity.type
_entity.pdbx_description
1 polymer ?
#
loop_
_entity_poly.entity_id
_entity_poly.type
_entity_poly.pdbx_seq_one_letter_code
_entity_poly.pdbx_strand_id
1 'polypeptide(L)'
;AMLLYPIIANLLFATDSISVGIFLGASIHETAQVVGAGMMYSQQYFQSEVLEVSTLTKLVRNTAMVFVIPYMAYHNNSQSRGNSIFLQIKSIFPFFILGFIGFGFLRTLGDIGINKTGLAFGIANSSDWEGLISHVISLSKFSLVVAMSAIGLSTNVKSFKLIGINVFYFGFVISILVGLLSLVLILLFI
;
A
#
# COMPACT_ATOMS: atom_id res chain seq x y z
N ALA A 1 8.70 -11.41 3.07
CA ALA A 1 8.19 -10.73 1.89
C ALA A 1 9.05 -9.51 1.54
N MET A 2 9.15 -8.50 2.43
CA MET A 2 9.86 -7.24 2.19
C MET A 2 11.30 -7.39 1.66
N LEU A 3 12.05 -8.39 2.08
CA LEU A 3 13.45 -8.62 1.65
C LEU A 3 13.58 -9.44 0.36
N LEU A 4 12.71 -10.44 0.19
CA LEU A 4 12.82 -11.39 -0.92
C LEU A 4 12.12 -10.91 -2.20
N TYR A 5 10.95 -10.27 -2.08
CA TYR A 5 10.18 -9.84 -3.24
C TYR A 5 10.87 -8.77 -4.09
N PRO A 6 11.62 -7.79 -3.55
CA PRO A 6 12.41 -6.88 -4.37
C PRO A 6 13.45 -7.58 -5.25
N ILE A 7 14.13 -8.60 -4.71
CA ILE A 7 15.12 -9.39 -5.45
C ILE A 7 14.43 -10.19 -6.57
N ILE A 8 13.32 -10.84 -6.24
CA ILE A 8 12.52 -11.61 -7.21
C ILE A 8 11.97 -10.68 -8.31
N ALA A 9 11.44 -9.53 -7.92
CA ALA A 9 10.92 -8.53 -8.87
C ALA A 9 12.01 -8.06 -9.85
N ASN A 10 13.22 -7.81 -9.34
CA ASN A 10 14.35 -7.42 -10.18
C ASN A 10 14.78 -8.54 -11.15
N LEU A 11 14.75 -9.79 -10.72
CA LEU A 11 15.08 -10.93 -11.59
C LEU A 11 14.06 -11.13 -12.71
N LEU A 12 12.79 -10.80 -12.44
CA LEU A 12 11.68 -11.02 -13.39
C LEU A 12 11.44 -9.81 -14.31
N PHE A 13 11.57 -8.60 -13.79
CA PHE A 13 11.12 -7.36 -14.45
C PHE A 13 12.15 -6.21 -14.37
N ALA A 14 13.46 -6.50 -14.30
CA ALA A 14 14.51 -5.51 -14.03
C ALA A 14 14.45 -4.24 -14.91
N THR A 15 13.92 -4.35 -16.12
CA THR A 15 13.87 -3.27 -17.14
C THR A 15 12.60 -2.43 -17.06
N ASP A 16 11.58 -2.88 -16.33
CA ASP A 16 10.28 -2.22 -16.26
C ASP A 16 9.87 -1.89 -14.82
N SER A 17 10.08 -0.62 -14.42
CA SER A 17 9.74 -0.12 -13.09
C SER A 17 8.25 -0.22 -12.77
N ILE A 18 7.38 -0.15 -13.79
CA ILE A 18 5.92 -0.26 -13.60
C ILE A 18 5.56 -1.69 -13.21
N SER A 19 6.01 -2.68 -13.98
CA SER A 19 5.77 -4.10 -13.67
C SER A 19 6.35 -4.51 -12.32
N VAL A 20 7.55 -4.04 -11.98
CA VAL A 20 8.14 -4.23 -10.65
C VAL A 20 7.23 -3.66 -9.55
N GLY A 21 6.78 -2.41 -9.72
CA GLY A 21 5.91 -1.74 -8.75
C GLY A 21 4.58 -2.48 -8.58
N ILE A 22 3.93 -2.87 -9.66
CA ILE A 22 2.67 -3.65 -9.63
C ILE A 22 2.89 -5.00 -8.96
N PHE A 23 3.98 -5.70 -9.27
CA PHE A 23 4.30 -6.98 -8.65
C PHE A 23 4.48 -6.85 -7.14
N LEU A 24 5.24 -5.88 -6.66
CA LEU A 24 5.43 -5.63 -5.23
C LEU A 24 4.13 -5.26 -4.53
N GLY A 25 3.33 -4.35 -5.13
CA GLY A 25 2.06 -3.89 -4.58
C GLY A 25 0.99 -4.98 -4.50
N ALA A 26 0.90 -5.84 -5.50
CA ALA A 26 -0.07 -6.91 -5.58
C ALA A 26 0.32 -8.16 -4.75
N SER A 27 1.61 -8.52 -4.74
CA SER A 27 2.10 -9.76 -4.11
C SER A 27 2.28 -9.65 -2.61
N ILE A 28 2.73 -8.50 -2.10
CA ILE A 28 2.97 -8.30 -0.67
C ILE A 28 1.65 -7.96 0.02
N HIS A 29 1.32 -8.67 1.09
CA HIS A 29 0.01 -8.55 1.73
C HIS A 29 -0.14 -7.29 2.59
N GLU A 30 0.86 -6.92 3.35
CA GLU A 30 0.84 -5.85 4.34
C GLU A 30 1.35 -4.53 3.72
N THR A 31 0.60 -3.42 3.92
CA THR A 31 0.87 -2.12 3.26
C THR A 31 2.23 -1.53 3.64
N ALA A 32 2.61 -1.59 4.93
CA ALA A 32 3.89 -1.06 5.36
C ALA A 32 5.07 -1.85 4.77
N GLN A 33 4.91 -3.18 4.57
CA GLN A 33 5.91 -4.00 3.89
C GLN A 33 6.01 -3.66 2.39
N VAL A 34 4.91 -3.29 1.73
CA VAL A 34 4.94 -2.82 0.33
C VAL A 34 5.77 -1.55 0.21
N VAL A 35 5.49 -0.56 1.06
CA VAL A 35 6.23 0.70 1.07
C VAL A 35 7.71 0.45 1.39
N GLY A 36 8.01 -0.40 2.37
CA GLY A 36 9.37 -0.79 2.71
C GLY A 36 10.09 -1.49 1.55
N ALA A 37 9.43 -2.44 0.87
CA ALA A 37 9.98 -3.12 -0.30
C ALA A 37 10.22 -2.17 -1.47
N GLY A 38 9.27 -1.27 -1.75
CA GLY A 38 9.40 -0.23 -2.77
C GLY A 38 10.53 0.73 -2.48
N MET A 39 10.72 1.15 -1.22
CA MET A 39 11.85 1.99 -0.81
C MET A 39 13.18 1.26 -0.99
N MET A 40 13.28 0.00 -0.55
CA MET A 40 14.49 -0.80 -0.72
C MET A 40 14.84 -0.95 -2.20
N TYR A 41 13.86 -1.27 -3.02
CA TYR A 41 14.08 -1.41 -4.46
C TYR A 41 14.53 -0.09 -5.09
N SER A 42 13.85 1.02 -4.78
CA SER A 42 14.19 2.35 -5.29
C SER A 42 15.60 2.78 -4.92
N GLN A 43 16.04 2.47 -3.70
CA GLN A 43 17.40 2.80 -3.24
C GLN A 43 18.47 1.89 -3.86
N GLN A 44 18.18 0.61 -3.99
CA GLN A 44 19.13 -0.38 -4.47
C GLN A 44 19.34 -0.32 -5.99
N TYR A 45 18.27 -0.08 -6.75
CA TYR A 45 18.27 -0.11 -8.21
C TYR A 45 18.07 1.26 -8.86
N PHE A 46 18.04 2.34 -8.07
CA PHE A 46 17.88 3.73 -8.52
C PHE A 46 16.61 4.01 -9.35
N GLN A 47 15.53 3.27 -9.08
CA GLN A 47 14.22 3.42 -9.74
C GLN A 47 13.19 3.97 -8.76
N SER A 48 13.07 5.30 -8.67
CA SER A 48 12.18 5.97 -7.69
C SER A 48 10.68 5.70 -7.95
N GLU A 49 10.30 5.49 -9.19
CA GLU A 49 8.91 5.22 -9.61
C GLU A 49 8.32 3.95 -8.98
N VAL A 50 9.16 2.95 -8.68
CA VAL A 50 8.71 1.67 -8.10
C VAL A 50 8.02 1.87 -6.76
N LEU A 51 8.49 2.80 -5.93
CA LEU A 51 7.86 3.11 -4.65
C LEU A 51 6.44 3.65 -4.85
N GLU A 52 6.27 4.57 -5.79
CA GLU A 52 4.98 5.19 -6.09
C GLU A 52 4.01 4.17 -6.67
N VAL A 53 4.41 3.44 -7.69
CA VAL A 53 3.58 2.42 -8.35
C VAL A 53 3.18 1.30 -7.39
N SER A 54 4.11 0.79 -6.57
CA SER A 54 3.80 -0.27 -5.61
C SER A 54 2.80 0.19 -4.55
N THR A 55 2.96 1.41 -4.07
CA THR A 55 2.05 2.01 -3.08
C THR A 55 0.67 2.24 -3.67
N LEU A 56 0.58 2.81 -4.89
CA LEU A 56 -0.68 3.01 -5.59
C LEU A 56 -1.40 1.69 -5.87
N THR A 57 -0.70 0.69 -6.37
CA THR A 57 -1.26 -0.65 -6.62
C THR A 57 -1.86 -1.24 -5.34
N LYS A 58 -1.16 -1.10 -4.22
CA LYS A 58 -1.65 -1.56 -2.93
C LYS A 58 -2.90 -0.82 -2.46
N LEU A 59 -2.94 0.49 -2.66
CA LEU A 59 -4.11 1.31 -2.31
C LEU A 59 -5.34 0.95 -3.16
N VAL A 60 -5.17 0.74 -4.46
CA VAL A 60 -6.25 0.26 -5.35
C VAL A 60 -6.80 -1.08 -4.86
N ARG A 61 -5.94 -2.05 -4.55
CA ARG A 61 -6.36 -3.32 -3.99
C ARG A 61 -7.12 -3.17 -2.66
N ASN A 62 -6.65 -2.32 -1.76
CA ASN A 62 -7.32 -2.07 -0.49
C ASN A 62 -8.68 -1.39 -0.68
N THR A 63 -8.79 -0.48 -1.65
CA THR A 63 -10.05 0.18 -2.02
C THR A 63 -11.05 -0.83 -2.58
N ALA A 64 -10.61 -1.78 -3.41
CA ALA A 64 -11.47 -2.83 -3.93
C ALA A 64 -12.10 -3.69 -2.82
N MET A 65 -11.39 -3.92 -1.71
CA MET A 65 -11.94 -4.64 -0.55
C MET A 65 -13.15 -3.94 0.07
N VAL A 66 -13.24 -2.62 -0.01
CA VAL A 66 -14.40 -1.84 0.49
C VAL A 66 -15.69 -2.25 -0.21
N PHE A 67 -15.61 -2.69 -1.47
CA PHE A 67 -16.77 -3.19 -2.22
C PHE A 67 -16.97 -4.70 -2.04
N VAL A 68 -15.89 -5.46 -2.04
CA VAL A 68 -15.94 -6.94 -1.96
C VAL A 68 -16.46 -7.42 -0.61
N ILE A 69 -16.02 -6.81 0.49
CA ILE A 69 -16.41 -7.26 1.84
C ILE A 69 -17.91 -7.08 2.10
N PRO A 70 -18.55 -5.92 1.83
CA PRO A 70 -19.98 -5.77 1.99
C PRO A 70 -20.78 -6.67 1.04
N TYR A 71 -20.31 -6.87 -0.19
CA TYR A 71 -20.95 -7.78 -1.14
C TYR A 71 -20.96 -9.22 -0.62
N MET A 72 -19.83 -9.70 -0.14
CA MET A 72 -19.70 -11.04 0.46
C MET A 72 -20.55 -11.18 1.74
N ALA A 73 -20.56 -10.15 2.59
CA ALA A 73 -21.38 -10.13 3.79
C ALA A 73 -22.88 -10.16 3.45
N TYR A 74 -23.31 -9.43 2.44
CA TYR A 74 -24.69 -9.45 1.94
C TYR A 74 -25.08 -10.83 1.42
N HIS A 75 -24.24 -11.45 0.61
CA HIS A 75 -24.54 -12.75 -0.01
C HIS A 75 -24.55 -13.91 1.01
N ASN A 76 -23.71 -13.82 2.05
CA ASN A 76 -23.58 -14.91 3.05
C ASN A 76 -24.54 -14.77 4.23
N ASN A 77 -25.21 -13.61 4.40
CA ASN A 77 -26.01 -13.26 5.58
C ASN A 77 -27.51 -13.40 5.34
N SER A 78 -27.95 -14.54 4.79
CA SER A 78 -29.38 -14.83 4.61
C SER A 78 -30.15 -15.07 5.94
N GLN A 79 -29.50 -15.06 7.11
CA GLN A 79 -30.13 -15.38 8.39
C GLN A 79 -30.11 -14.29 9.48
N SER A 80 -29.40 -13.17 9.30
CA SER A 80 -29.37 -12.09 10.32
C SER A 80 -30.03 -10.81 9.82
N ARG A 81 -31.35 -10.79 9.78
CA ARG A 81 -32.18 -9.58 9.70
C ARG A 81 -32.10 -8.84 11.04
N GLY A 82 -31.19 -7.90 11.23
CA GLY A 82 -31.32 -7.12 12.46
C GLY A 82 -30.33 -6.02 12.75
N ASN A 83 -29.13 -6.04 12.26
CA ASN A 83 -28.20 -4.93 12.52
C ASN A 83 -27.77 -4.26 11.22
N SER A 84 -27.93 -2.94 11.17
CA SER A 84 -27.76 -2.17 9.95
C SER A 84 -26.42 -2.46 9.27
N ILE A 85 -26.46 -2.95 8.05
CA ILE A 85 -25.33 -3.11 7.12
C ILE A 85 -24.43 -1.86 7.14
N PHE A 86 -25.03 -0.68 7.33
CA PHE A 86 -24.34 0.60 7.45
C PHE A 86 -23.36 0.67 8.63
N LEU A 87 -23.67 0.10 9.80
CA LEU A 87 -22.75 0.07 10.95
C LEU A 87 -21.59 -0.89 10.70
N GLN A 88 -21.81 -1.99 10.02
CA GLN A 88 -20.77 -2.94 9.65
C GLN A 88 -19.82 -2.33 8.59
N ILE A 89 -20.36 -1.65 7.57
CA ILE A 89 -19.56 -0.93 6.58
C ILE A 89 -18.69 0.14 7.24
N LYS A 90 -19.25 0.92 8.16
CA LYS A 90 -18.52 1.97 8.89
C LYS A 90 -17.34 1.41 9.71
N SER A 91 -17.47 0.21 10.28
CA SER A 91 -16.39 -0.43 11.06
C SER A 91 -15.28 -1.03 10.19
N ILE A 92 -15.60 -1.36 8.94
CA ILE A 92 -14.67 -2.00 8.00
C ILE A 92 -14.00 -0.97 7.09
N PHE A 93 -14.62 0.22 6.92
CA PHE A 93 -14.11 1.25 6.02
C PHE A 93 -12.75 1.81 6.50
N PRO A 94 -11.70 1.67 5.71
CA PRO A 94 -10.37 2.15 6.09
C PRO A 94 -10.31 3.68 5.92
N PHE A 95 -10.57 4.43 6.99
CA PHE A 95 -10.61 5.90 6.99
C PHE A 95 -9.34 6.56 6.46
N PHE A 96 -8.19 5.88 6.51
CA PHE A 96 -6.94 6.42 5.94
C PHE A 96 -7.03 6.67 4.43
N ILE A 97 -7.92 5.98 3.69
CA ILE A 97 -8.14 6.22 2.26
C ILE A 97 -8.69 7.64 2.03
N LEU A 98 -9.59 8.10 2.89
CA LEU A 98 -10.08 9.49 2.81
C LEU A 98 -8.97 10.50 3.03
N GLY A 99 -8.08 10.23 3.99
CA GLY A 99 -6.88 11.04 4.20
C GLY A 99 -5.97 11.05 2.97
N PHE A 100 -5.71 9.88 2.38
CA PHE A 100 -4.91 9.77 1.16
C PHE A 100 -5.51 10.57 -0.02
N ILE A 101 -6.80 10.39 -0.29
CA ILE A 101 -7.50 11.15 -1.35
C ILE A 101 -7.46 12.65 -1.04
N GLY A 102 -7.72 13.05 0.22
CA GLY A 102 -7.69 14.44 0.65
C GLY A 102 -6.31 15.09 0.45
N PHE A 103 -5.24 14.44 0.87
CA PHE A 103 -3.87 14.94 0.65
C PHE A 103 -3.48 14.96 -0.83
N GLY A 104 -3.86 13.93 -1.60
CA GLY A 104 -3.65 13.92 -3.06
C GLY A 104 -4.36 15.08 -3.75
N PHE A 105 -5.62 15.36 -3.37
CA PHE A 105 -6.38 16.49 -3.89
C PHE A 105 -5.76 17.83 -3.50
N LEU A 106 -5.34 18.00 -2.24
CA LEU A 106 -4.63 19.21 -1.79
C LEU A 106 -3.34 19.43 -2.57
N ARG A 107 -2.54 18.40 -2.78
CA ARG A 107 -1.33 18.49 -3.60
C ARG A 107 -1.64 18.93 -5.01
N THR A 108 -2.62 18.28 -5.65
CA THR A 108 -3.03 18.62 -7.03
C THR A 108 -3.50 20.07 -7.15
N LEU A 109 -4.28 20.58 -6.20
CA LEU A 109 -4.71 21.98 -6.18
C LEU A 109 -3.53 22.96 -6.01
N GLY A 110 -2.57 22.62 -5.15
CA GLY A 110 -1.36 23.41 -4.97
C GLY A 110 -0.53 23.51 -6.25
N ASP A 111 -0.30 22.35 -6.91
CA ASP A 111 0.46 22.27 -8.16
C ASP A 111 -0.25 23.01 -9.31
N ILE A 112 -1.58 22.94 -9.40
CA ILE A 112 -2.37 23.72 -10.37
C ILE A 112 -2.24 25.23 -10.08
N GLY A 113 -2.26 25.62 -8.81
CA GLY A 113 -2.06 27.01 -8.40
C GLY A 113 -0.71 27.54 -8.87
N ILE A 114 0.38 26.81 -8.65
CA ILE A 114 1.73 27.16 -9.10
C ILE A 114 1.79 27.30 -10.61
N ASN A 115 1.23 26.35 -11.35
CA ASN A 115 1.24 26.37 -12.81
C ASN A 115 0.45 27.55 -13.42
N LYS A 116 -0.59 28.05 -12.74
CA LYS A 116 -1.45 29.14 -13.23
C LYS A 116 -1.02 30.52 -12.75
N THR A 117 -0.63 30.64 -11.49
CA THR A 117 -0.40 31.95 -10.84
C THR A 117 1.01 32.12 -10.27
N GLY A 118 1.84 31.08 -10.32
CA GLY A 118 3.15 31.04 -9.67
C GLY A 118 3.09 30.82 -8.15
N LEU A 119 1.89 30.73 -7.56
CA LEU A 119 1.68 30.61 -6.12
C LEU A 119 0.75 29.43 -5.80
N ALA A 120 1.17 28.53 -4.91
CA ALA A 120 0.29 27.52 -4.33
C ALA A 120 -0.71 28.19 -3.38
N PHE A 121 -2.00 27.96 -3.61
CA PHE A 121 -3.11 28.56 -2.84
C PHE A 121 -3.06 30.10 -2.70
N GLY A 122 -2.32 30.80 -3.58
CA GLY A 122 -2.15 32.24 -3.51
C GLY A 122 -1.21 32.74 -2.41
N ILE A 123 -0.51 31.86 -1.68
CA ILE A 123 0.28 32.19 -0.49
C ILE A 123 1.74 31.74 -0.63
N ALA A 124 2.00 30.52 -1.10
CA ALA A 124 3.33 29.90 -1.11
C ALA A 124 3.95 29.92 -2.49
N ASN A 125 5.20 30.36 -2.61
CA ASN A 125 5.99 30.25 -3.83
C ASN A 125 6.32 28.78 -4.15
N SER A 126 6.75 28.50 -5.38
CA SER A 126 7.12 27.16 -5.84
C SER A 126 8.17 26.50 -4.92
N SER A 127 9.20 27.25 -4.52
CA SER A 127 10.25 26.75 -3.61
C SER A 127 9.74 26.40 -2.22
N ASP A 128 8.83 27.23 -1.68
CA ASP A 128 8.24 26.99 -0.35
C ASP A 128 7.29 25.79 -0.37
N TRP A 129 6.54 25.65 -1.46
CA TRP A 129 5.64 24.51 -1.68
C TRP A 129 6.38 23.21 -1.80
N GLU A 130 7.43 23.14 -2.63
CA GLU A 130 8.30 21.96 -2.76
C GLU A 130 9.01 21.63 -1.44
N GLY A 131 9.47 22.65 -0.73
CA GLY A 131 10.06 22.51 0.60
C GLY A 131 9.07 21.87 1.59
N LEU A 132 7.83 22.35 1.63
CA LEU A 132 6.78 21.80 2.48
C LEU A 132 6.49 20.34 2.14
N ILE A 133 6.32 20.03 0.85
CA ILE A 133 6.11 18.64 0.40
C ILE A 133 7.27 17.75 0.81
N SER A 134 8.51 18.18 0.62
CA SER A 134 9.72 17.45 1.02
C SER A 134 9.74 17.15 2.53
N HIS A 135 9.36 18.13 3.36
CA HIS A 135 9.25 17.91 4.82
C HIS A 135 8.16 16.90 5.17
N VAL A 136 6.98 16.99 4.52
CA VAL A 136 5.88 16.02 4.73
C VAL A 136 6.32 14.61 4.32
N ILE A 137 7.02 14.47 3.19
CA ILE A 137 7.56 13.18 2.74
C ILE A 137 8.58 12.64 3.75
N SER A 138 9.46 13.47 4.26
CA SER A 138 10.47 13.07 5.26
C SER A 138 9.82 12.62 6.56
N LEU A 139 8.80 13.36 7.03
CA LEU A 139 8.02 13.01 8.21
C LEU A 139 7.25 11.70 8.03
N SER A 140 6.69 11.48 6.84
CA SER A 140 5.97 10.23 6.53
C SER A 140 6.92 9.02 6.54
N LYS A 141 8.12 9.16 5.97
CA LYS A 141 9.16 8.11 6.02
C LYS A 141 9.58 7.79 7.45
N PHE A 142 9.80 8.82 8.27
CA PHE A 142 10.14 8.63 9.69
C PHE A 142 9.00 7.95 10.45
N SER A 143 7.76 8.38 10.25
CA SER A 143 6.58 7.79 10.89
C SER A 143 6.40 6.33 10.48
N LEU A 144 6.70 5.97 9.22
CA LEU A 144 6.67 4.59 8.75
C LEU A 144 7.69 3.72 9.50
N VAL A 145 8.93 4.21 9.66
CA VAL A 145 9.97 3.47 10.40
C VAL A 145 9.56 3.25 11.85
N VAL A 146 8.99 4.27 12.50
CA VAL A 146 8.49 4.16 13.88
C VAL A 146 7.35 3.12 13.97
N ALA A 147 6.39 3.17 13.05
CA ALA A 147 5.29 2.21 13.01
C ALA A 147 5.77 0.78 12.80
N MET A 148 6.70 0.55 11.86
CA MET A 148 7.29 -0.78 11.63
C MET A 148 8.07 -1.29 12.84
N SER A 149 8.82 -0.41 13.51
CA SER A 149 9.54 -0.75 14.74
C SER A 149 8.58 -1.12 15.88
N ALA A 150 7.48 -0.38 16.03
CA ALA A 150 6.44 -0.68 17.03
C ALA A 150 5.79 -2.04 16.79
N ILE A 151 5.46 -2.38 15.54
CA ILE A 151 4.94 -3.70 15.15
C ILE A 151 5.96 -4.79 15.49
N GLY A 152 7.24 -4.58 15.15
CA GLY A 152 8.30 -5.52 15.46
C GLY A 152 8.43 -5.77 16.97
N LEU A 153 8.42 -4.71 17.78
CA LEU A 153 8.51 -4.80 19.23
C LEU A 153 7.26 -5.43 19.87
N SER A 154 6.08 -5.23 19.30
CA SER A 154 4.83 -5.83 19.80
C SER A 154 4.72 -7.33 19.47
N THR A 155 5.55 -7.83 18.55
CA THR A 155 5.50 -9.22 18.10
C THR A 155 6.13 -10.16 19.13
N ASN A 156 5.29 -10.98 19.79
CA ASN A 156 5.75 -11.93 20.79
C ASN A 156 6.09 -13.30 20.15
N VAL A 157 7.38 -13.66 20.16
CA VAL A 157 7.88 -14.93 19.60
C VAL A 157 7.21 -16.17 20.24
N LYS A 158 6.80 -16.09 21.51
CA LYS A 158 6.09 -17.18 22.19
C LYS A 158 4.72 -17.45 21.56
N SER A 159 4.05 -16.42 21.05
CA SER A 159 2.75 -16.53 20.39
C SER A 159 2.83 -17.32 19.07
N PHE A 160 3.97 -17.30 18.38
CA PHE A 160 4.18 -18.13 17.19
C PHE A 160 4.13 -19.65 17.51
N LYS A 161 4.63 -20.05 18.67
CA LYS A 161 4.56 -21.46 19.11
C LYS A 161 3.14 -21.91 19.44
N LEU A 162 2.28 -20.98 19.90
CA LEU A 162 0.88 -21.28 20.24
C LEU A 162 -0.01 -21.38 19.00
N ILE A 163 0.28 -20.58 17.95
CA ILE A 163 -0.49 -20.57 16.70
C ILE A 163 -0.31 -21.87 15.89
N GLY A 164 0.81 -22.54 16.08
CA GLY A 164 1.12 -23.82 15.42
C GLY A 164 1.72 -23.66 14.03
N ILE A 165 2.57 -24.61 13.66
CA ILE A 165 3.32 -24.64 12.38
C ILE A 165 2.38 -24.68 11.16
N ASN A 166 1.19 -25.25 11.29
CA ASN A 166 0.22 -25.38 10.20
C ASN A 166 -0.26 -24.02 9.68
N VAL A 167 -0.54 -23.07 10.58
CA VAL A 167 -0.99 -21.72 10.17
C VAL A 167 0.13 -20.98 9.43
N PHE A 168 1.37 -21.15 9.87
CA PHE A 168 2.53 -20.60 9.18
C PHE A 168 2.69 -21.20 7.77
N TYR A 169 2.54 -22.51 7.65
CA TYR A 169 2.58 -23.19 6.35
C TYR A 169 1.49 -22.71 5.40
N PHE A 170 0.24 -22.60 5.89
CA PHE A 170 -0.87 -22.06 5.08
C PHE A 170 -0.61 -20.62 4.63
N GLY A 171 -0.15 -19.75 5.53
CA GLY A 171 0.19 -18.37 5.18
C GLY A 171 1.31 -18.29 4.14
N PHE A 172 2.31 -19.15 4.24
CA PHE A 172 3.41 -19.23 3.28
C PHE A 172 2.93 -19.69 1.89
N VAL A 173 2.11 -20.75 1.82
CA VAL A 173 1.53 -21.25 0.56
C VAL A 173 0.66 -20.18 -0.10
N ILE A 174 -0.21 -19.52 0.67
CA ILE A 174 -1.07 -18.45 0.15
C ILE A 174 -0.21 -17.28 -0.39
N SER A 175 0.86 -16.91 0.31
CA SER A 175 1.77 -15.86 -0.15
C SER A 175 2.40 -16.20 -1.51
N ILE A 176 2.86 -17.43 -1.68
CA ILE A 176 3.41 -17.91 -2.96
C ILE A 176 2.34 -17.88 -4.06
N LEU A 177 1.13 -18.38 -3.78
CA LEU A 177 0.04 -18.40 -4.76
C LEU A 177 -0.33 -16.99 -5.23
N VAL A 178 -0.42 -16.02 -4.31
CA VAL A 178 -0.69 -14.61 -4.64
C VAL A 178 0.46 -14.03 -5.47
N GLY A 179 1.70 -14.34 -5.15
CA GLY A 179 2.86 -13.91 -5.92
C GLY A 179 2.85 -14.47 -7.35
N LEU A 180 2.57 -15.76 -7.52
CA LEU A 180 2.44 -16.41 -8.83
C LEU A 180 1.27 -15.86 -9.63
N LEU A 181 0.13 -15.65 -9.00
CA LEU A 181 -1.04 -15.04 -9.66
C LEU A 181 -0.72 -13.62 -10.15
N SER A 182 -0.06 -12.82 -9.33
CA SER A 182 0.39 -11.48 -9.71
C SER A 182 1.35 -11.53 -10.91
N LEU A 183 2.32 -12.45 -10.90
CA LEU A 183 3.24 -12.66 -12.01
C LEU A 183 2.50 -12.99 -13.32
N VAL A 184 1.59 -13.98 -13.26
CA VAL A 184 0.83 -14.40 -14.44
C VAL A 184 -0.02 -13.25 -15.00
N LEU A 185 -0.69 -12.48 -14.12
CA LEU A 185 -1.51 -11.34 -14.56
C LEU A 185 -0.65 -10.24 -15.21
N ILE A 186 0.52 -9.94 -14.67
CA ILE A 186 1.43 -8.96 -15.27
C ILE A 186 1.87 -9.42 -16.65
N LEU A 187 2.29 -10.68 -16.80
CA LEU A 187 2.73 -11.23 -18.10
C LEU A 187 1.63 -11.32 -19.15
N LEU A 188 0.35 -11.33 -18.73
CA LEU A 188 -0.80 -11.40 -19.65
C LEU A 188 -1.30 -10.02 -20.09
N PHE A 189 -1.16 -8.99 -19.24
CA PHE A 189 -1.81 -7.69 -19.45
C PHE A 189 -0.83 -6.53 -19.66
N ILE A 190 0.41 -6.72 -19.37
CA ILE A 190 1.47 -5.71 -19.53
C ILE A 190 2.57 -6.26 -20.43
#